data_d2fd7111d7673c4dbc7d408ad9e6a5af
#
_entry.id   d2fd7111d7673c4dbc7d408ad9e6a5af
#
_cell.length_a   1.000
_cell.length_b   1.000
_cell.length_c   1.000
_cell.angle_alpha   90.00
_cell.angle_beta   90.00
_cell.angle_gamma   90.00
#
_symmetry.space_group_name_H-M   'P 1'
#
loop_
_entity.id
_entity.type
_entity.pdbx_description
1 polymer ?
#
loop_
_entity_poly.entity_id
_entity_poly.type
_entity_poly.pdbx_seq_one_letter_code
_entity_poly.pdbx_strand_id
1 'polypeptide(L)'
;MLTGEGPIDFIHVAGASSSRAAAGSHNYGRIRLRHFVLCGLRWEASMPWYDTQGKLQALVPGQTSTVFPLSPSGLVFPGDAGVPKTLAPTRYNNFAPRIGLAYSPGFSDGALGKIFGGPGKTSIRAAFGIYYTSVEDLTLFYEVADAPFGLYWTSPVSVMMDEPFRIRATGASIGQRFPFTAPVPGAASNATLDFSVYEPFNFFPGYGTHNKLPYGEHFNLSIQRELSKSTVLTLAYVGTAGHQLITQQEANPGSAALCMNLNAANAYDTTSDTFGCGPGQENDVFNTVAAAPCGVAFNSNCVYGTRQSLNSPNFCQGATPQVCFGSGNTYTFTNANSIYNAGQITVERKANDFTFLAAYTFAKGLDNSSAFNDLVNFLNPKLSRGLSSSDIRHNFVASYIWAIPFDRAFKGAPKRLTQGWQVQGITRFATGFPIQMNQSDDDISLAGSGGTDMPDRVGPVKTVDPRKSNPGCFNPNTGGDTGCYFLPGAFAPNTVLGTFGTANRRFFHGPGFNNTDFGMLKRTVIHENYAFDLRIEFFNIFNHAQFKNPTGNIDDSNFGIVTSARDPRIGQISAKFYW
;
A
#
# COMPACT_ATOMS: atom_id res chain seq x y z
N MET A 1 -24.50 1.95 18.05
CA MET A 1 -24.91 1.25 16.82
C MET A 1 -24.54 2.11 15.64
N LEU A 2 -23.73 1.59 14.74
CA LEU A 2 -23.31 2.28 13.52
C LEU A 2 -24.38 2.05 12.45
N THR A 3 -24.85 3.11 11.80
CA THR A 3 -25.82 3.04 10.71
C THR A 3 -25.20 3.60 9.45
N GLY A 4 -25.16 2.80 8.39
CA GLY A 4 -24.75 3.22 7.05
C GLY A 4 -25.75 2.68 6.03
N GLU A 5 -26.15 3.51 5.08
CA GLU A 5 -26.93 3.07 3.93
C GLU A 5 -25.98 2.78 2.75
N GLY A 6 -26.21 1.67 2.07
CA GLY A 6 -25.40 1.23 0.94
C GLY A 6 -25.58 2.08 -0.32
N PRO A 7 -24.71 1.92 -1.33
CA PRO A 7 -24.79 2.69 -2.58
C PRO A 7 -26.07 2.37 -3.37
N ILE A 8 -26.66 3.42 -3.95
CA ILE A 8 -27.84 3.31 -4.82
C ILE A 8 -27.36 3.21 -6.27
N ASP A 9 -27.62 2.10 -6.95
CA ASP A 9 -27.28 1.89 -8.36
C ASP A 9 -28.38 2.39 -9.28
N PHE A 10 -28.05 3.28 -10.21
CA PHE A 10 -28.95 3.74 -11.26
C PHE A 10 -28.42 3.52 -12.68
N ILE A 11 -29.27 2.87 -13.46
CA ILE A 11 -29.44 2.84 -14.92
C ILE A 11 -28.25 2.39 -15.79
N HIS A 12 -28.43 1.21 -16.37
CA HIS A 12 -27.71 0.76 -17.56
C HIS A 12 -28.48 1.20 -18.82
N VAL A 13 -27.81 1.97 -19.70
CA VAL A 13 -28.31 2.23 -21.06
C VAL A 13 -27.42 1.47 -22.04
N ALA A 14 -27.91 0.39 -22.61
CA ALA A 14 -27.23 -0.33 -23.69
C ALA A 14 -27.75 0.20 -25.03
N GLY A 15 -26.85 0.79 -25.84
CA GLY A 15 -27.14 1.15 -27.22
C GLY A 15 -26.44 0.19 -28.18
N ALA A 16 -27.21 -0.61 -28.94
CA ALA A 16 -26.67 -1.39 -30.05
C ALA A 16 -27.09 -0.77 -31.38
N SER A 17 -26.11 -0.38 -32.23
CA SER A 17 -26.39 0.02 -33.59
C SER A 17 -26.20 -1.17 -34.53
N SER A 18 -27.30 -1.63 -35.14
CA SER A 18 -27.26 -2.63 -36.22
C SER A 18 -27.27 -1.91 -37.58
N SER A 19 -26.30 -2.19 -38.45
CA SER A 19 -26.46 -1.89 -39.88
C SER A 19 -27.50 -2.83 -40.44
N ARG A 20 -28.63 -2.28 -40.95
CA ARG A 20 -29.70 -3.05 -41.63
C ARG A 20 -29.14 -3.87 -42.77
N ALA A 21 -29.29 -5.18 -42.69
CA ALA A 21 -29.29 -6.06 -43.83
C ALA A 21 -30.75 -6.26 -44.24
N ALA A 22 -31.04 -6.06 -45.53
CA ALA A 22 -32.36 -6.20 -46.10
C ALA A 22 -32.92 -7.63 -45.91
N ALA A 23 -34.19 -7.70 -45.55
CA ALA A 23 -34.91 -8.94 -45.39
C ALA A 23 -35.14 -9.64 -46.75
N GLY A 24 -34.73 -10.89 -46.82
CA GLY A 24 -35.09 -11.81 -47.90
C GLY A 24 -34.81 -13.23 -47.43
N SER A 25 -35.93 -14.01 -47.26
CA SER A 25 -36.01 -15.46 -47.07
C SER A 25 -35.45 -16.09 -45.80
N HIS A 26 -36.25 -16.95 -45.19
CA HIS A 26 -36.06 -17.81 -44.05
C HIS A 26 -34.71 -18.53 -44.01
N ASN A 27 -33.75 -17.93 -43.26
CA ASN A 27 -32.63 -18.63 -42.66
C ASN A 27 -32.33 -17.91 -41.36
N TYR A 28 -32.28 -18.65 -40.26
CA TYR A 28 -31.82 -18.15 -38.96
C TYR A 28 -30.35 -17.75 -39.06
N GLY A 29 -30.09 -16.60 -39.71
CA GLY A 29 -28.76 -15.99 -39.78
C GLY A 29 -28.40 -15.41 -38.42
N ARG A 30 -27.32 -15.92 -37.82
CA ARG A 30 -26.68 -15.30 -36.65
C ARG A 30 -26.39 -13.85 -36.99
N ILE A 31 -27.11 -12.92 -36.37
CA ILE A 31 -26.81 -11.49 -36.47
C ILE A 31 -25.42 -11.27 -35.81
N ARG A 32 -24.40 -11.11 -36.63
CA ARG A 32 -23.08 -10.74 -36.14
C ARG A 32 -23.06 -9.23 -35.96
N LEU A 33 -23.22 -8.77 -34.71
CA LEU A 33 -22.99 -7.37 -34.36
C LEU A 33 -21.50 -7.06 -34.59
N ARG A 34 -21.20 -6.13 -35.52
CA ARG A 34 -19.82 -5.72 -35.83
C ARG A 34 -19.28 -4.67 -34.87
N HIS A 35 -20.17 -3.96 -34.18
CA HIS A 35 -19.80 -2.98 -33.18
C HIS A 35 -20.84 -2.96 -32.08
N PHE A 36 -20.35 -2.75 -30.91
CA PHE A 36 -21.15 -2.67 -29.69
C PHE A 36 -20.60 -1.50 -28.85
N VAL A 37 -21.47 -0.63 -28.39
CA VAL A 37 -21.14 0.46 -27.46
C VAL A 37 -21.97 0.28 -26.22
N LEU A 38 -21.33 0.27 -25.08
CA LEU A 38 -21.94 0.26 -23.76
C LEU A 38 -21.65 1.59 -23.07
N CYS A 39 -22.70 2.28 -22.63
CA CYS A 39 -22.58 3.46 -21.78
C CYS A 39 -23.36 3.20 -20.49
N GLY A 40 -22.78 3.54 -19.38
CA GLY A 40 -23.42 3.47 -18.06
C GLY A 40 -23.03 4.67 -17.22
N LEU A 41 -23.92 5.08 -16.35
CA LEU A 41 -23.66 6.07 -15.32
C LEU A 41 -24.10 5.49 -13.99
N ARG A 42 -23.19 5.44 -13.05
CA ARG A 42 -23.49 5.13 -11.65
C ARG A 42 -23.38 6.41 -10.85
N TRP A 43 -24.33 6.67 -9.99
CA TRP A 43 -24.26 7.73 -9.00
C TRP A 43 -24.18 7.11 -7.62
N GLU A 44 -23.25 7.60 -6.80
CA GLU A 44 -23.05 7.08 -5.46
C GLU A 44 -23.21 8.20 -4.45
N ALA A 45 -24.19 8.06 -3.57
CA ALA A 45 -24.31 8.84 -2.35
C ALA A 45 -23.77 7.99 -1.19
N SER A 46 -22.51 8.17 -0.86
CA SER A 46 -21.93 7.52 0.31
C SER A 46 -22.14 8.43 1.52
N MET A 47 -22.94 7.96 2.45
CA MET A 47 -23.11 8.59 3.75
C MET A 47 -22.17 7.88 4.72
N PRO A 48 -21.11 8.55 5.21
CA PRO A 48 -20.27 7.97 6.24
C PRO A 48 -21.14 7.64 7.47
N TRP A 49 -20.81 6.58 8.17
CA TRP A 49 -21.47 6.23 9.39
C TRP A 49 -21.18 7.27 10.50
N TYR A 50 -22.01 7.33 11.52
CA TYR A 50 -21.83 8.17 12.67
C TYR A 50 -22.14 7.39 13.95
N ASP A 51 -21.54 7.81 15.05
CA ASP A 51 -21.89 7.25 16.35
C ASP A 51 -23.18 7.88 16.86
N THR A 52 -24.17 7.04 17.21
CA THR A 52 -25.47 7.47 17.70
C THR A 52 -25.42 8.11 19.09
N GLN A 53 -24.32 7.89 19.82
CA GLN A 53 -24.11 8.47 21.15
C GLN A 53 -23.26 9.74 21.13
N GLY A 54 -22.79 10.18 19.95
CA GLY A 54 -21.99 11.38 19.78
C GLY A 54 -20.57 11.26 20.34
N LYS A 55 -20.03 10.05 20.40
CA LYS A 55 -18.70 9.74 20.96
C LYS A 55 -17.63 9.71 19.89
N LEU A 56 -17.60 10.73 19.06
CA LEU A 56 -16.59 10.94 18.03
C LEU A 56 -15.84 12.22 18.30
N GLN A 57 -14.61 12.30 17.88
CA GLN A 57 -13.75 13.48 17.95
C GLN A 57 -12.94 13.63 16.65
N ALA A 58 -12.42 14.81 16.44
CA ALA A 58 -11.51 15.10 15.33
C ALA A 58 -10.42 16.08 15.78
N LEU A 59 -9.30 16.09 15.07
CA LEU A 59 -8.24 17.08 15.25
C LEU A 59 -8.38 18.17 14.19
N VAL A 60 -8.50 19.42 14.62
CA VAL A 60 -8.46 20.59 13.74
C VAL A 60 -7.57 21.65 14.40
N PRO A 61 -6.31 21.80 13.99
CA PRO A 61 -5.37 22.69 14.64
C PRO A 61 -5.89 24.12 14.79
N GLY A 62 -5.77 24.66 16.00
CA GLY A 62 -6.16 26.04 16.32
C GLY A 62 -7.67 26.26 16.52
N GLN A 63 -8.51 25.26 16.35
CA GLN A 63 -9.95 25.37 16.61
C GLN A 63 -10.27 24.97 18.06
N THR A 64 -11.00 25.80 18.77
CA THR A 64 -11.54 25.48 20.09
C THR A 64 -12.93 24.88 19.97
N SER A 65 -13.25 23.90 20.79
CA SER A 65 -14.56 23.28 20.82
C SER A 65 -15.57 24.16 21.57
N THR A 66 -16.75 24.24 21.02
CA THR A 66 -17.94 24.80 21.71
C THR A 66 -18.78 23.70 22.35
N VAL A 67 -18.62 22.47 21.89
CA VAL A 67 -19.31 21.29 22.43
C VAL A 67 -18.69 20.86 23.76
N PHE A 68 -17.35 20.89 23.84
CA PHE A 68 -16.56 20.64 25.05
C PHE A 68 -15.65 21.84 25.32
N PRO A 69 -16.13 22.87 26.03
CA PRO A 69 -15.38 24.13 26.20
C PRO A 69 -14.04 23.99 26.94
N LEU A 70 -13.87 22.93 27.70
CA LEU A 70 -12.62 22.65 28.44
C LEU A 70 -11.67 21.75 27.68
N SER A 71 -11.99 21.32 26.44
CA SER A 71 -11.07 20.55 25.64
C SER A 71 -9.90 21.38 25.16
N PRO A 72 -8.71 20.79 25.00
CA PRO A 72 -7.59 21.50 24.42
C PRO A 72 -7.88 21.95 22.99
N SER A 73 -7.29 23.08 22.62
CA SER A 73 -7.41 23.59 21.24
C SER A 73 -6.86 22.59 20.25
N GLY A 74 -7.59 22.39 19.15
CA GLY A 74 -7.32 21.37 18.17
C GLY A 74 -8.19 20.12 18.32
N LEU A 75 -8.68 19.81 19.53
CA LEU A 75 -9.59 18.71 19.75
C LEU A 75 -11.04 19.22 19.64
N VAL A 76 -11.74 18.75 18.64
CA VAL A 76 -13.10 19.18 18.29
C VAL A 76 -14.05 18.00 18.16
N PHE A 77 -15.34 18.26 18.22
CA PHE A 77 -16.38 17.23 18.31
C PHE A 77 -17.51 17.48 17.31
N PRO A 78 -18.27 16.45 16.94
CA PRO A 78 -19.46 16.61 16.14
C PRO A 78 -20.41 17.66 16.74
N GLY A 79 -20.71 18.68 15.96
CA GLY A 79 -21.47 19.85 16.39
C GLY A 79 -20.65 21.13 16.51
N ASP A 80 -19.35 21.05 16.58
CA ASP A 80 -18.45 22.19 16.41
C ASP A 80 -18.46 22.69 14.95
N ALA A 81 -18.04 23.92 14.75
CA ALA A 81 -18.03 24.56 13.43
C ALA A 81 -17.22 23.73 12.43
N GLY A 82 -17.83 23.34 11.32
CA GLY A 82 -17.19 22.56 10.27
C GLY A 82 -16.96 21.07 10.60
N VAL A 83 -17.40 20.59 11.76
CA VAL A 83 -17.29 19.18 12.17
C VAL A 83 -18.65 18.49 12.05
N PRO A 84 -18.90 17.72 10.99
CA PRO A 84 -20.15 16.99 10.80
C PRO A 84 -20.24 15.79 11.74
N LYS A 85 -21.45 15.30 12.00
CA LYS A 85 -21.70 14.11 12.83
C LYS A 85 -21.01 12.85 12.30
N THR A 86 -20.68 12.82 11.03
CA THR A 86 -20.03 11.73 10.32
C THR A 86 -18.51 11.94 10.19
N LEU A 87 -17.93 12.93 10.87
CA LEU A 87 -16.56 13.43 10.75
C LEU A 87 -16.19 13.90 9.34
N ALA A 88 -16.56 13.14 8.30
CA ALA A 88 -16.44 13.53 6.90
C ALA A 88 -17.81 13.94 6.34
N PRO A 89 -17.90 14.99 5.52
CA PRO A 89 -19.17 15.41 4.96
C PRO A 89 -19.70 14.39 3.95
N THR A 90 -21.01 14.12 3.98
CA THR A 90 -21.69 13.36 2.92
C THR A 90 -21.51 14.06 1.57
N ARG A 91 -21.15 13.29 0.55
CA ARG A 91 -20.94 13.78 -0.81
C ARG A 91 -21.95 13.17 -1.76
N TYR A 92 -22.62 14.03 -2.55
CA TYR A 92 -23.64 13.65 -3.53
C TYR A 92 -23.17 13.79 -4.98
N ASN A 93 -21.93 14.22 -5.21
CA ASN A 93 -21.39 14.49 -6.54
C ASN A 93 -20.50 13.37 -7.09
N ASN A 94 -20.68 12.15 -6.60
CA ASN A 94 -19.87 11.01 -7.02
C ASN A 94 -20.52 10.33 -8.22
N PHE A 95 -20.24 10.84 -9.41
CA PHE A 95 -20.71 10.28 -10.69
C PHE A 95 -19.63 9.40 -11.30
N ALA A 96 -19.98 8.16 -11.60
CA ALA A 96 -19.08 7.14 -12.14
C ALA A 96 -19.52 6.72 -13.55
N PRO A 97 -19.19 7.51 -14.58
CA PRO A 97 -19.45 7.13 -15.97
C PRO A 97 -18.59 5.92 -16.37
N ARG A 98 -19.16 5.07 -17.21
CA ARG A 98 -18.51 3.89 -17.79
C ARG A 98 -18.85 3.82 -19.27
N ILE A 99 -17.82 3.68 -20.10
CA ILE A 99 -17.98 3.57 -21.55
C ILE A 99 -17.16 2.39 -22.02
N GLY A 100 -17.77 1.54 -22.83
CA GLY A 100 -17.13 0.39 -23.46
C GLY A 100 -17.43 0.35 -24.96
N LEU A 101 -16.42 0.04 -25.75
CA LEU A 101 -16.51 -0.15 -27.19
C LEU A 101 -15.95 -1.53 -27.53
N ALA A 102 -16.67 -2.28 -28.33
CA ALA A 102 -16.17 -3.48 -28.99
C ALA A 102 -16.43 -3.42 -30.48
N TYR A 103 -15.40 -3.62 -31.27
CA TYR A 103 -15.45 -3.57 -32.73
C TYR A 103 -14.79 -4.79 -33.33
N SER A 104 -15.48 -5.47 -34.26
CA SER A 104 -14.94 -6.59 -35.02
C SER A 104 -14.85 -6.18 -36.51
N PRO A 105 -13.65 -5.82 -37.00
CA PRO A 105 -13.44 -5.48 -38.40
C PRO A 105 -13.87 -6.62 -39.36
N GLY A 106 -14.53 -6.24 -40.45
CA GLY A 106 -15.02 -7.22 -41.43
C GLY A 106 -14.31 -7.17 -42.79
N PHE A 107 -13.09 -6.57 -42.82
CA PHE A 107 -12.32 -6.43 -44.06
C PHE A 107 -11.79 -7.79 -44.52
N SER A 108 -12.17 -8.22 -45.77
CA SER A 108 -11.70 -9.47 -46.36
C SER A 108 -10.54 -9.29 -47.32
N ASP A 109 -10.43 -8.09 -47.94
CA ASP A 109 -9.51 -7.87 -49.07
C ASP A 109 -8.57 -6.68 -48.85
N GLY A 110 -7.52 -6.62 -49.67
CA GLY A 110 -6.54 -5.55 -49.65
C GLY A 110 -5.64 -5.54 -48.40
N ALA A 111 -5.00 -4.42 -48.12
CA ALA A 111 -4.08 -4.25 -46.99
C ALA A 111 -4.81 -4.43 -45.64
N LEU A 112 -6.03 -3.92 -45.50
CA LEU A 112 -6.83 -4.04 -44.28
C LEU A 112 -7.28 -5.49 -44.06
N GLY A 113 -7.62 -6.26 -45.11
CA GLY A 113 -7.92 -7.68 -45.00
C GLY A 113 -6.71 -8.47 -44.48
N LYS A 114 -5.50 -8.16 -44.93
CA LYS A 114 -4.26 -8.77 -44.41
C LYS A 114 -4.01 -8.40 -42.94
N ILE A 115 -4.20 -7.13 -42.57
CA ILE A 115 -4.00 -6.65 -41.18
C ILE A 115 -5.03 -7.26 -40.23
N PHE A 116 -6.31 -7.30 -40.59
CA PHE A 116 -7.38 -7.76 -39.70
C PHE A 116 -7.75 -9.25 -39.91
N GLY A 117 -7.30 -9.89 -40.97
CA GLY A 117 -7.42 -11.32 -41.20
C GLY A 117 -8.80 -11.82 -41.64
N GLY A 118 -9.71 -10.90 -41.96
CA GLY A 118 -11.07 -11.25 -42.37
C GLY A 118 -12.11 -11.15 -41.24
N PRO A 119 -13.38 -11.39 -41.58
CA PRO A 119 -14.48 -11.26 -40.63
C PRO A 119 -14.34 -12.19 -39.42
N GLY A 120 -14.44 -11.62 -38.23
CA GLY A 120 -14.39 -12.37 -36.95
C GLY A 120 -13.02 -12.81 -36.50
N LYS A 121 -11.94 -12.45 -37.22
CA LYS A 121 -10.57 -12.79 -36.84
C LYS A 121 -9.92 -11.78 -35.90
N THR A 122 -10.42 -10.56 -35.85
CA THR A 122 -9.90 -9.50 -35.00
C THR A 122 -11.03 -8.90 -34.17
N SER A 123 -10.77 -8.63 -32.91
CA SER A 123 -11.63 -7.88 -32.01
C SER A 123 -10.82 -6.75 -31.38
N ILE A 124 -11.31 -5.52 -31.49
CA ILE A 124 -10.77 -4.32 -30.87
C ILE A 124 -11.73 -3.92 -29.75
N ARG A 125 -11.23 -3.74 -28.56
CA ARG A 125 -12.02 -3.33 -27.41
C ARG A 125 -11.34 -2.16 -26.71
N ALA A 126 -12.13 -1.17 -26.33
CA ALA A 126 -11.69 -0.06 -25.51
C ALA A 126 -12.72 0.17 -24.41
N ALA A 127 -12.23 0.51 -23.23
CA ALA A 127 -13.11 0.87 -22.12
C ALA A 127 -12.49 1.96 -21.27
N PHE A 128 -13.36 2.78 -20.69
CA PHE A 128 -13.06 3.76 -19.66
C PHE A 128 -14.15 3.68 -18.59
N GLY A 129 -13.75 3.83 -17.33
CA GLY A 129 -14.73 3.90 -16.24
C GLY A 129 -14.16 4.49 -14.97
N ILE A 130 -15.01 5.20 -14.24
CA ILE A 130 -14.72 5.71 -12.90
C ILE A 130 -15.37 4.80 -11.87
N TYR A 131 -14.64 4.53 -10.78
CA TYR A 131 -15.06 3.63 -9.71
C TYR A 131 -14.73 4.28 -8.37
N TYR A 132 -15.75 4.61 -7.60
CA TYR A 132 -15.59 5.08 -6.23
C TYR A 132 -15.47 3.90 -5.26
N THR A 133 -14.81 4.12 -4.14
CA THR A 133 -14.81 3.20 -3.00
C THR A 133 -15.20 3.98 -1.74
N SER A 134 -15.85 3.31 -0.79
CA SER A 134 -16.07 3.89 0.53
C SER A 134 -14.72 4.15 1.21
N VAL A 135 -14.70 5.11 2.13
CA VAL A 135 -13.59 5.25 3.07
C VAL A 135 -13.58 3.99 3.94
N GLU A 136 -12.39 3.46 4.16
CA GLU A 136 -12.23 2.23 4.90
C GLU A 136 -12.76 2.38 6.33
N ASP A 137 -13.68 1.52 6.74
CA ASP A 137 -14.35 1.58 8.04
C ASP A 137 -13.36 1.54 9.21
N LEU A 138 -12.23 0.84 9.05
CA LEU A 138 -11.17 0.78 10.05
C LEU A 138 -10.60 2.16 10.38
N THR A 139 -10.47 3.05 9.39
CA THR A 139 -9.98 4.42 9.59
C THR A 139 -10.87 5.22 10.52
N LEU A 140 -12.19 5.07 10.36
CA LEU A 140 -13.18 5.75 11.20
C LEU A 140 -13.35 5.05 12.54
N PHE A 141 -13.09 3.75 12.63
CA PHE A 141 -13.21 3.00 13.86
C PHE A 141 -12.19 3.44 14.92
N TYR A 142 -10.99 3.83 14.52
CA TYR A 142 -9.98 4.35 15.45
C TYR A 142 -10.44 5.62 16.17
N GLU A 143 -11.26 6.45 15.53
CA GLU A 143 -11.78 7.69 16.12
C GLU A 143 -12.78 7.45 17.28
N VAL A 144 -13.36 6.25 17.38
CA VAL A 144 -14.37 5.93 18.40
C VAL A 144 -13.74 5.53 19.73
N ALA A 145 -12.50 5.09 19.71
CA ALA A 145 -11.83 4.50 20.87
C ALA A 145 -10.97 5.48 21.66
N ASP A 146 -10.88 6.73 21.23
CA ASP A 146 -9.96 7.71 21.81
C ASP A 146 -10.59 8.63 22.87
N ALA A 147 -9.73 9.29 23.62
CA ALA A 147 -10.16 10.23 24.66
C ALA A 147 -11.07 11.34 24.11
N PRO A 148 -12.11 11.75 24.84
CA PRO A 148 -12.42 11.34 26.20
C PRO A 148 -13.29 10.08 26.29
N PHE A 149 -13.70 9.49 25.17
CA PHE A 149 -14.68 8.39 25.15
C PHE A 149 -14.05 7.02 25.24
N GLY A 150 -12.76 6.91 24.95
CA GLY A 150 -11.92 5.75 25.15
C GLY A 150 -10.73 6.08 26.03
N LEU A 151 -10.01 5.06 26.45
CA LEU A 151 -8.80 5.21 27.23
C LEU A 151 -7.76 4.23 26.71
N TYR A 152 -6.65 4.75 26.17
CA TYR A 152 -5.47 3.97 25.88
C TYR A 152 -4.51 4.04 27.06
N TRP A 153 -4.12 2.89 27.60
CA TRP A 153 -3.21 2.81 28.74
C TRP A 153 -2.15 1.75 28.52
N THR A 154 -0.91 2.14 28.67
CA THR A 154 0.22 1.20 28.58
C THR A 154 0.71 0.87 29.97
N SER A 155 0.75 -0.42 30.31
CA SER A 155 1.36 -0.87 31.55
C SER A 155 2.86 -0.60 31.55
N PRO A 156 3.47 -0.35 32.74
CA PRO A 156 4.92 -0.18 32.83
C PRO A 156 5.69 -1.37 32.27
N VAL A 157 6.89 -1.12 31.81
CA VAL A 157 7.81 -2.20 31.36
C VAL A 157 8.01 -3.22 32.48
N SER A 158 8.09 -4.50 32.14
CA SER A 158 8.13 -5.65 33.06
C SER A 158 6.85 -5.79 33.88
N VAL A 159 5.71 -5.85 33.16
CA VAL A 159 4.37 -6.03 33.71
C VAL A 159 4.31 -7.16 34.75
N MET A 160 3.66 -6.90 35.88
CA MET A 160 3.22 -7.94 36.81
C MET A 160 1.79 -8.33 36.45
N MET A 161 1.54 -9.64 36.26
CA MET A 161 0.23 -10.11 35.79
C MET A 161 -0.90 -9.93 36.83
N ASP A 162 -0.53 -9.91 38.09
CA ASP A 162 -1.43 -9.72 39.24
C ASP A 162 -1.67 -8.21 39.55
N GLU A 163 -0.68 -7.35 39.27
CA GLU A 163 -0.76 -5.91 39.50
C GLU A 163 -0.22 -5.12 38.30
N PRO A 164 -0.91 -5.10 37.16
CA PRO A 164 -0.39 -4.55 35.91
C PRO A 164 -0.16 -3.03 35.94
N PHE A 165 -0.63 -2.34 36.97
CA PHE A 165 -0.48 -0.89 37.15
C PHE A 165 0.56 -0.51 38.21
N ARG A 166 1.42 -1.44 38.62
CA ARG A 166 2.57 -1.20 39.48
C ARG A 166 3.89 -1.32 38.73
N ILE A 167 4.81 -0.42 39.06
CA ILE A 167 6.19 -0.49 38.60
C ILE A 167 6.88 -1.60 39.39
N ARG A 168 7.29 -2.68 38.74
CA ARG A 168 7.92 -3.85 39.39
C ARG A 168 9.17 -3.47 40.22
N ALA A 169 9.98 -2.55 39.71
CA ALA A 169 11.23 -2.15 40.35
C ALA A 169 11.03 -1.37 41.66
N THR A 170 9.98 -0.58 41.78
CA THR A 170 9.75 0.34 42.90
C THR A 170 8.53 0.01 43.74
N GLY A 171 7.65 -0.85 43.26
CA GLY A 171 6.34 -1.11 43.87
C GLY A 171 5.37 0.09 43.80
N ALA A 172 5.77 1.19 43.16
CA ALA A 172 4.94 2.37 43.03
C ALA A 172 3.73 2.11 42.14
N SER A 173 2.55 2.56 42.57
CA SER A 173 1.36 2.52 41.72
C SER A 173 1.39 3.70 40.74
N ILE A 174 1.12 3.39 39.44
CA ILE A 174 0.92 4.42 38.41
C ILE A 174 -0.56 4.86 38.33
N GLY A 175 -1.38 4.38 39.25
CA GLY A 175 -2.83 4.62 39.26
C GLY A 175 -3.61 3.59 38.44
N GLN A 176 -4.65 3.06 39.03
CA GLN A 176 -5.58 2.17 38.33
C GLN A 176 -6.66 3.02 37.67
N ARG A 177 -6.77 2.94 36.35
CA ARG A 177 -7.78 3.66 35.57
C ARG A 177 -8.90 2.78 35.04
N PHE A 178 -8.88 1.49 35.38
CA PHE A 178 -9.94 0.54 35.02
C PHE A 178 -10.70 0.05 36.26
N PRO A 179 -12.02 -0.17 36.15
CA PRO A 179 -12.84 0.02 34.95
C PRO A 179 -13.00 1.51 34.59
N PHE A 180 -12.86 1.84 33.28
CA PHE A 180 -13.06 3.18 32.76
C PHE A 180 -14.55 3.38 32.40
N THR A 181 -15.13 4.45 32.89
CA THR A 181 -16.49 4.87 32.50
C THR A 181 -16.37 6.04 31.56
N ALA A 182 -16.66 5.80 30.28
CA ALA A 182 -16.66 6.86 29.29
C ALA A 182 -17.70 7.93 29.64
N PRO A 183 -17.39 9.23 29.49
CA PRO A 183 -18.36 10.29 29.69
C PRO A 183 -19.53 10.12 28.72
N VAL A 184 -20.71 10.39 29.20
CA VAL A 184 -21.93 10.42 28.37
C VAL A 184 -22.10 11.83 27.85
N PRO A 185 -22.05 12.05 26.51
CA PRO A 185 -22.23 13.37 25.93
C PRO A 185 -23.58 14.00 26.35
N GLY A 186 -23.52 15.25 26.77
CA GLY A 186 -24.70 16.03 27.16
C GLY A 186 -24.27 17.40 27.65
N ALA A 187 -25.09 18.42 27.47
CA ALA A 187 -24.71 19.80 27.71
C ALA A 187 -24.09 20.07 29.11
N ALA A 188 -24.60 19.44 30.14
CA ALA A 188 -24.09 19.64 31.51
C ALA A 188 -22.76 18.91 31.73
N SER A 189 -22.59 17.67 31.24
CA SER A 189 -21.36 16.92 31.37
C SER A 189 -20.25 17.44 30.46
N ASN A 190 -20.59 17.90 29.26
CA ASN A 190 -19.64 18.47 28.33
C ASN A 190 -18.97 19.75 28.86
N ALA A 191 -19.74 20.60 29.58
CA ALA A 191 -19.27 21.87 30.11
C ALA A 191 -18.24 21.71 31.25
N THR A 192 -18.20 20.54 31.92
CA THR A 192 -17.41 20.30 33.13
C THR A 192 -16.40 19.17 32.98
N LEU A 193 -16.31 18.56 31.81
CA LEU A 193 -15.38 17.45 31.59
C LEU A 193 -13.94 17.92 31.69
N ASP A 194 -13.20 17.35 32.62
CA ASP A 194 -11.77 17.60 32.80
C ASP A 194 -10.94 16.77 31.83
N PHE A 195 -10.25 17.45 30.92
CA PHE A 195 -9.39 16.81 29.92
C PHE A 195 -7.97 16.56 30.43
N SER A 196 -7.55 17.18 31.53
CA SER A 196 -6.20 17.01 32.08
C SER A 196 -5.84 15.57 32.43
N VAL A 197 -6.85 14.75 32.72
CA VAL A 197 -6.68 13.32 33.02
C VAL A 197 -6.25 12.48 31.80
N TYR A 198 -6.39 13.01 30.58
CA TYR A 198 -6.03 12.36 29.33
C TYR A 198 -4.74 12.91 28.72
N GLU A 199 -4.25 14.02 29.23
CA GLU A 199 -3.04 14.69 28.70
C GLU A 199 -1.74 14.05 29.19
N PRO A 200 -0.71 14.00 28.34
CA PRO A 200 -0.70 14.41 26.93
C PRO A 200 -1.37 13.36 26.03
N PHE A 201 -2.11 13.83 25.02
CA PHE A 201 -2.67 12.96 23.98
C PHE A 201 -1.54 12.45 23.09
N ASN A 202 -1.28 11.15 23.10
CA ASN A 202 -0.32 10.46 22.25
C ASN A 202 -1.05 9.50 21.33
N PHE A 203 -0.54 9.35 20.11
CA PHE A 203 -1.09 8.44 19.11
C PHE A 203 -2.57 8.71 18.78
N PHE A 204 -2.96 9.95 18.92
CA PHE A 204 -4.34 10.35 18.69
C PHE A 204 -4.60 10.47 17.19
N PRO A 205 -5.55 9.73 16.62
CA PRO A 205 -5.91 9.83 15.23
C PRO A 205 -6.77 11.06 14.97
N GLY A 206 -6.49 11.76 13.89
CA GLY A 206 -7.32 12.83 13.37
C GLY A 206 -7.82 12.48 11.98
N TYR A 207 -9.02 12.90 11.66
CA TYR A 207 -9.63 12.71 10.37
C TYR A 207 -9.91 14.04 9.68
N GLY A 208 -9.43 14.19 8.44
CA GLY A 208 -9.62 15.42 7.69
C GLY A 208 -11.09 15.69 7.41
N THR A 209 -11.65 16.77 7.99
CA THR A 209 -13.06 17.15 7.85
C THR A 209 -13.48 17.47 6.40
N HIS A 210 -12.52 17.60 5.48
CA HIS A 210 -12.72 17.84 4.05
C HIS A 210 -12.45 16.62 3.17
N ASN A 211 -12.25 15.46 3.77
CA ASN A 211 -12.00 14.22 3.05
C ASN A 211 -13.10 13.93 2.01
N LYS A 212 -12.69 13.28 0.94
CA LYS A 212 -13.53 12.93 -0.21
C LYS A 212 -13.46 11.45 -0.44
N LEU A 213 -14.42 10.89 -1.18
CA LEU A 213 -14.35 9.48 -1.55
C LEU A 213 -13.16 9.22 -2.48
N PRO A 214 -12.33 8.23 -2.17
CA PRO A 214 -11.34 7.73 -3.11
C PRO A 214 -11.99 7.19 -4.38
N TYR A 215 -11.36 7.41 -5.52
CA TYR A 215 -11.82 6.83 -6.78
C TYR A 215 -10.67 6.43 -7.69
N GLY A 216 -10.96 5.47 -8.57
CA GLY A 216 -10.05 5.01 -9.61
C GLY A 216 -10.65 5.23 -11.00
N GLU A 217 -9.84 5.75 -11.91
CA GLU A 217 -10.12 5.76 -13.34
C GLU A 217 -9.43 4.55 -13.95
N HIS A 218 -10.22 3.69 -14.62
CA HIS A 218 -9.70 2.54 -15.35
C HIS A 218 -9.90 2.75 -16.84
N PHE A 219 -8.84 2.56 -17.61
CA PHE A 219 -8.89 2.65 -19.05
C PHE A 219 -8.06 1.55 -19.71
N ASN A 220 -8.59 1.01 -20.76
CA ASN A 220 -7.92 -0.02 -21.51
C ASN A 220 -8.22 0.05 -23.00
N LEU A 221 -7.28 -0.45 -23.79
CA LEU A 221 -7.43 -0.72 -25.22
C LEU A 221 -6.82 -2.09 -25.49
N SER A 222 -7.58 -3.00 -26.09
CA SER A 222 -7.08 -4.31 -26.46
C SER A 222 -7.40 -4.68 -27.90
N ILE A 223 -6.45 -5.31 -28.55
CA ILE A 223 -6.59 -5.86 -29.90
C ILE A 223 -6.30 -7.35 -29.77
N GLN A 224 -7.32 -8.15 -30.01
CA GLN A 224 -7.22 -9.60 -30.01
C GLN A 224 -7.34 -10.12 -31.43
N ARG A 225 -6.37 -10.93 -31.87
CA ARG A 225 -6.32 -11.46 -33.21
C ARG A 225 -6.11 -12.96 -33.23
N GLU A 226 -6.96 -13.66 -33.94
CA GLU A 226 -6.77 -15.06 -34.30
C GLU A 226 -5.71 -15.15 -35.41
N LEU A 227 -4.50 -15.63 -35.07
CA LEU A 227 -3.41 -15.87 -36.03
C LEU A 227 -3.61 -17.18 -36.79
N SER A 228 -4.15 -18.19 -36.10
CA SER A 228 -4.56 -19.48 -36.68
C SER A 228 -5.74 -20.02 -35.88
N LYS A 229 -6.37 -21.12 -36.35
CA LYS A 229 -7.48 -21.77 -35.63
C LYS A 229 -7.18 -22.16 -34.19
N SER A 230 -5.90 -22.28 -33.85
CA SER A 230 -5.44 -22.67 -32.51
C SER A 230 -4.60 -21.62 -31.81
N THR A 231 -4.37 -20.44 -32.41
CA THR A 231 -3.45 -19.44 -31.87
C THR A 231 -4.07 -18.06 -31.90
N VAL A 232 -4.08 -17.40 -30.75
CA VAL A 232 -4.58 -16.05 -30.55
C VAL A 232 -3.48 -15.16 -30.01
N LEU A 233 -3.33 -13.97 -30.60
CA LEU A 233 -2.48 -12.89 -30.11
C LEU A 233 -3.37 -11.81 -29.52
N THR A 234 -3.03 -11.36 -28.33
CA THR A 234 -3.65 -10.19 -27.66
C THR A 234 -2.58 -9.15 -27.40
N LEU A 235 -2.82 -7.94 -27.87
CA LEU A 235 -2.08 -6.74 -27.52
C LEU A 235 -2.99 -5.85 -26.69
N ALA A 236 -2.53 -5.40 -25.54
CA ALA A 236 -3.34 -4.54 -24.68
C ALA A 236 -2.52 -3.42 -24.08
N TYR A 237 -3.16 -2.27 -23.92
CA TYR A 237 -2.74 -1.20 -23.04
C TYR A 237 -3.75 -1.10 -21.90
N VAL A 238 -3.26 -1.06 -20.68
CA VAL A 238 -4.07 -0.96 -19.46
C VAL A 238 -3.53 0.18 -18.61
N GLY A 239 -4.42 1.04 -18.15
CA GLY A 239 -4.08 2.10 -17.23
C GLY A 239 -5.09 2.23 -16.11
N THR A 240 -4.57 2.65 -14.96
CA THR A 240 -5.38 2.97 -13.78
C THR A 240 -4.80 4.23 -13.14
N ALA A 241 -5.64 5.22 -12.87
CA ALA A 241 -5.28 6.39 -12.07
C ALA A 241 -6.13 6.40 -10.80
N GLY A 242 -5.47 6.41 -9.64
CA GLY A 242 -6.12 6.52 -8.35
C GLY A 242 -6.06 7.97 -7.86
N HIS A 243 -7.18 8.46 -7.36
CA HIS A 243 -7.34 9.83 -6.89
C HIS A 243 -7.95 9.84 -5.50
N GLN A 244 -7.56 10.82 -4.72
CA GLN A 244 -8.08 11.00 -3.35
C GLN A 244 -7.92 9.74 -2.50
N LEU A 245 -6.80 9.00 -2.71
CA LEU A 245 -6.49 7.83 -1.92
C LEU A 245 -6.12 8.23 -0.49
N ILE A 246 -6.37 7.32 0.43
CA ILE A 246 -6.12 7.55 1.85
C ILE A 246 -4.61 7.58 2.10
N THR A 247 -4.18 8.52 2.93
CA THR A 247 -2.82 8.63 3.44
C THR A 247 -2.83 9.21 4.84
N GLN A 248 -1.75 9.01 5.56
CA GLN A 248 -1.53 9.59 6.88
C GLN A 248 -0.34 10.56 6.88
N GLN A 249 -0.37 11.52 7.77
CA GLN A 249 0.76 12.39 8.09
C GLN A 249 0.71 12.79 9.56
N GLU A 250 1.87 13.13 10.14
CA GLU A 250 1.94 13.62 11.52
C GLU A 250 1.13 14.91 11.67
N ALA A 251 0.26 14.94 12.67
CA ALA A 251 -0.58 16.10 12.97
C ALA A 251 0.14 17.14 13.84
N ASN A 252 1.17 16.71 14.58
CA ASN A 252 1.89 17.54 15.52
C ASN A 252 3.42 17.43 15.31
N PRO A 253 3.94 17.82 14.13
CA PRO A 253 5.37 17.76 13.86
C PRO A 253 6.15 18.73 14.74
N GLY A 254 7.42 18.42 14.96
CA GLY A 254 8.35 19.29 15.66
C GLY A 254 8.69 20.55 14.87
N SER A 255 9.16 21.57 15.58
CA SER A 255 9.60 22.84 15.00
C SER A 255 11.13 22.95 15.04
N ALA A 256 11.77 22.85 13.87
CA ALA A 256 13.22 23.03 13.75
C ALA A 256 13.69 24.40 14.27
N ALA A 257 12.92 25.45 13.99
CA ALA A 257 13.25 26.80 14.47
C ALA A 257 13.23 26.90 16.01
N LEU A 258 12.21 26.30 16.65
CA LEU A 258 12.15 26.26 18.11
C LEU A 258 13.30 25.43 18.68
N CYS A 259 13.58 24.29 18.10
CA CYS A 259 14.70 23.43 18.44
C CYS A 259 16.03 24.19 18.42
N MET A 260 16.33 24.88 17.34
CA MET A 260 17.54 25.67 17.19
C MET A 260 17.63 26.85 18.20
N ASN A 261 16.51 27.50 18.48
CA ASN A 261 16.42 28.57 19.45
C ASN A 261 16.68 28.06 20.88
N LEU A 262 16.18 26.89 21.22
CA LEU A 262 16.42 26.27 22.52
C LEU A 262 17.89 25.86 22.69
N ASN A 263 18.54 25.35 21.66
CA ASN A 263 19.95 25.07 21.64
C ASN A 263 20.81 26.36 21.85
N ALA A 264 20.46 27.43 21.11
CA ALA A 264 21.16 28.71 21.22
C ALA A 264 21.03 29.36 22.61
N ALA A 265 19.95 29.10 23.31
CA ALA A 265 19.70 29.58 24.65
C ALA A 265 20.41 28.75 25.76
N ASN A 266 21.24 27.75 25.39
CA ASN A 266 21.79 26.76 26.32
C ASN A 266 20.74 26.10 27.23
N ALA A 267 19.57 25.96 26.69
CA ALA A 267 18.45 25.32 27.36
C ALA A 267 18.58 23.78 27.43
N TYR A 268 19.71 23.30 27.04
CA TYR A 268 20.11 21.92 26.91
C TYR A 268 20.72 21.44 28.23
N ASP A 269 20.24 20.33 28.77
CA ASP A 269 20.82 19.69 29.93
C ASP A 269 21.98 18.80 29.50
N THR A 270 23.21 19.31 29.70
CA THR A 270 24.46 18.60 29.42
C THR A 270 24.81 17.51 30.45
N THR A 271 23.99 17.33 31.50
CA THR A 271 24.28 16.38 32.59
C THR A 271 23.61 15.02 32.41
N SER A 272 22.61 14.92 31.57
CA SER A 272 22.05 13.67 31.15
C SER A 272 22.43 13.40 29.68
N ASP A 273 23.18 12.37 29.44
CA ASP A 273 23.75 12.00 28.13
C ASP A 273 22.72 11.77 26.98
N THR A 274 21.49 12.20 27.15
CA THR A 274 20.41 11.71 26.30
C THR A 274 19.54 12.76 25.65
N PHE A 275 19.72 14.07 25.86
CA PHE A 275 18.65 15.01 25.51
C PHE A 275 19.13 16.34 24.94
N GLY A 276 18.95 16.50 23.65
CA GLY A 276 19.28 17.74 22.97
C GLY A 276 18.49 17.93 21.69
N CYS A 277 18.53 19.13 21.20
CA CYS A 277 18.01 19.52 19.93
C CYS A 277 19.20 19.79 19.02
N GLY A 278 19.74 18.77 18.40
CA GLY A 278 20.92 18.88 17.56
C GLY A 278 21.19 17.62 16.74
N PRO A 279 22.16 17.63 15.84
CA PRO A 279 22.51 16.48 15.02
C PRO A 279 22.81 15.23 15.85
N GLY A 280 22.14 14.12 15.55
CA GLY A 280 22.25 12.85 16.28
C GLY A 280 21.39 12.77 17.54
N GLN A 281 20.60 13.79 17.84
CA GLN A 281 19.70 13.84 19.00
C GLN A 281 18.25 14.22 18.59
N GLU A 282 17.94 14.07 17.34
CA GLU A 282 16.68 14.52 16.72
C GLU A 282 15.48 13.77 17.24
N ASN A 283 15.65 12.50 17.59
CA ASN A 283 14.60 11.72 18.24
C ASN A 283 14.28 12.25 19.64
N ASP A 284 15.24 12.86 20.29
CA ASP A 284 15.12 13.40 21.64
C ASP A 284 14.44 14.78 21.64
N VAL A 285 14.42 15.48 20.54
CA VAL A 285 13.70 16.75 20.35
C VAL A 285 12.26 16.70 20.79
N PHE A 286 11.68 15.54 20.67
CA PHE A 286 10.34 15.30 21.15
C PHE A 286 10.29 14.88 22.62
N ASN A 287 11.44 14.55 23.19
CA ASN A 287 11.49 13.90 24.48
C ASN A 287 12.02 14.79 25.60
N THR A 288 12.82 15.82 25.30
CA THR A 288 13.40 16.58 26.41
C THR A 288 13.91 17.93 26.01
N VAL A 289 13.28 18.93 26.45
CA VAL A 289 13.93 20.25 26.55
C VAL A 289 13.79 20.75 27.97
N ALA A 290 14.91 20.82 28.69
CA ALA A 290 14.97 21.36 30.05
C ALA A 290 14.86 22.88 30.09
N ALA A 291 14.19 23.51 29.11
CA ALA A 291 14.13 24.94 29.02
C ALA A 291 12.71 25.49 29.18
N ALA A 292 12.67 26.75 29.53
CA ALA A 292 11.42 27.47 29.60
C ALA A 292 10.44 27.09 28.47
N PRO A 293 9.18 26.75 28.77
CA PRO A 293 8.45 27.09 30.00
C PRO A 293 8.65 26.14 31.19
N CYS A 294 9.45 25.09 31.08
CA CYS A 294 9.52 24.03 32.09
C CYS A 294 10.51 24.26 33.22
N GLY A 295 11.32 25.31 33.18
CA GLY A 295 12.32 25.58 34.21
C GLY A 295 13.51 24.58 34.19
N VAL A 296 14.22 24.46 35.30
CA VAL A 296 15.45 23.65 35.41
C VAL A 296 15.19 22.16 35.72
N ALA A 297 13.99 21.71 35.88
CA ALA A 297 13.69 20.32 36.19
C ALA A 297 13.14 19.59 34.96
N PHE A 298 13.77 18.47 34.66
CA PHE A 298 13.21 17.54 33.67
C PHE A 298 11.80 17.12 34.08
N ASN A 299 10.85 17.37 33.22
CA ASN A 299 9.46 16.95 33.40
C ASN A 299 8.98 16.37 32.08
N SER A 300 8.34 15.21 32.12
CA SER A 300 7.77 14.56 30.94
C SER A 300 6.84 15.49 30.14
N ASN A 301 6.25 16.49 30.75
CA ASN A 301 5.43 17.48 30.07
C ASN A 301 6.23 18.48 29.22
N CYS A 302 7.53 18.63 29.46
CA CYS A 302 8.43 19.48 28.67
C CYS A 302 8.86 18.83 27.37
N VAL A 303 8.83 17.53 27.34
CA VAL A 303 9.19 16.63 26.25
C VAL A 303 8.53 17.01 24.91
N TYR A 304 7.31 17.48 24.98
CA TYR A 304 6.52 17.78 23.79
C TYR A 304 6.46 19.27 23.45
N GLY A 305 7.19 20.10 24.20
CA GLY A 305 7.15 21.57 24.05
C GLY A 305 7.65 22.09 22.70
N THR A 306 8.45 21.29 21.97
CA THR A 306 8.92 21.61 20.62
C THR A 306 7.90 21.33 19.54
N ARG A 307 6.84 20.58 19.83
CA ARG A 307 5.75 20.27 18.92
C ARG A 307 4.66 21.31 19.05
N GLN A 308 4.61 22.26 18.14
CA GLN A 308 3.77 23.44 18.28
C GLN A 308 2.51 23.47 17.42
N SER A 309 2.31 22.51 16.52
CA SER A 309 1.13 22.52 15.64
C SER A 309 -0.17 22.40 16.42
N LEU A 310 -0.20 21.60 17.47
CA LEU A 310 -1.34 21.40 18.36
C LEU A 310 -1.11 21.99 19.76
N ASN A 311 0.13 22.28 20.15
CA ASN A 311 0.48 22.85 21.44
C ASN A 311 0.68 24.37 21.31
N SER A 312 -0.33 25.14 21.52
CA SER A 312 -0.22 26.59 21.68
C SER A 312 -0.28 26.91 23.18
N PRO A 313 0.52 27.88 23.69
CA PRO A 313 0.57 28.21 25.11
C PRO A 313 -0.78 28.65 25.72
N ASN A 314 -1.76 28.92 24.91
CA ASN A 314 -3.08 29.41 25.39
C ASN A 314 -4.16 28.33 25.42
N PHE A 315 -3.86 27.07 25.09
CA PHE A 315 -4.91 26.10 24.75
C PHE A 315 -4.90 24.82 25.57
N CYS A 316 -3.84 24.52 26.29
CA CYS A 316 -3.83 23.42 27.23
C CYS A 316 -4.35 23.87 28.58
N GLN A 317 -5.27 23.17 29.16
CA GLN A 317 -5.77 23.42 30.51
C GLN A 317 -5.05 22.48 31.48
N GLY A 318 -4.62 22.99 32.62
CA GLY A 318 -3.96 22.19 33.63
C GLY A 318 -2.77 22.91 34.29
N ALA A 319 -1.95 22.16 35.01
CA ALA A 319 -0.77 22.72 35.64
C ALA A 319 0.29 23.12 34.60
N THR A 320 0.96 24.24 34.84
CA THR A 320 2.10 24.65 34.00
C THR A 320 3.30 23.72 34.20
N PRO A 321 4.04 23.37 33.15
CA PRO A 321 3.88 23.72 31.74
C PRO A 321 2.80 22.88 31.05
N GLN A 322 2.07 23.50 30.15
CA GLN A 322 0.91 22.89 29.50
C GLN A 322 1.29 22.27 28.16
N VAL A 323 1.30 20.96 28.10
CA VAL A 323 1.49 20.17 26.89
C VAL A 323 0.35 19.20 26.74
N CYS A 324 -0.57 19.50 25.84
CA CYS A 324 -1.75 18.68 25.63
C CYS A 324 -1.49 17.53 24.68
N PHE A 325 -0.67 17.73 23.65
CA PHE A 325 -0.44 16.74 22.61
C PHE A 325 1.02 16.34 22.56
N GLY A 326 1.27 15.05 22.60
CA GLY A 326 2.58 14.44 22.43
C GLY A 326 2.87 14.03 20.99
N SER A 327 3.50 12.90 20.81
CA SER A 327 3.92 12.36 19.53
C SER A 327 2.93 11.36 18.94
N GLY A 328 3.07 11.11 17.65
CA GLY A 328 2.31 10.07 16.93
C GLY A 328 0.86 10.43 16.64
N ASN A 329 0.48 11.70 16.83
CA ASN A 329 -0.84 12.16 16.47
C ASN A 329 -0.92 12.30 14.96
N THR A 330 -1.79 11.55 14.31
CA THR A 330 -1.84 11.44 12.85
C THR A 330 -3.10 12.03 12.27
N TYR A 331 -2.95 12.69 11.12
CA TYR A 331 -4.09 13.01 10.27
C TYR A 331 -4.24 12.00 9.16
N THR A 332 -5.47 11.52 9.00
CA THR A 332 -5.89 10.75 7.84
C THR A 332 -6.53 11.67 6.81
N PHE A 333 -5.92 11.75 5.63
CA PHE A 333 -6.39 12.54 4.51
C PHE A 333 -6.69 11.68 3.29
N THR A 334 -7.55 12.20 2.40
CA THR A 334 -7.78 11.63 1.08
C THR A 334 -7.10 12.50 0.02
N ASN A 335 -5.76 12.58 0.05
CA ASN A 335 -4.97 13.43 -0.83
C ASN A 335 -3.87 12.67 -1.62
N ALA A 336 -3.76 11.36 -1.43
CA ALA A 336 -2.83 10.56 -2.21
C ALA A 336 -3.35 10.26 -3.61
N ASN A 337 -2.42 10.04 -4.54
CA ASN A 337 -2.69 9.74 -5.93
C ASN A 337 -1.75 8.65 -6.44
N SER A 338 -2.27 7.82 -7.34
CA SER A 338 -1.47 6.81 -8.02
C SER A 338 -1.73 6.83 -9.53
N ILE A 339 -0.78 6.30 -10.29
CA ILE A 339 -0.96 6.02 -11.70
C ILE A 339 -0.21 4.75 -12.08
N TYR A 340 -0.88 3.87 -12.77
CA TYR A 340 -0.32 2.65 -13.35
C TYR A 340 -0.58 2.63 -14.84
N ASN A 341 0.44 2.32 -15.63
CA ASN A 341 0.33 2.14 -17.08
C ASN A 341 1.07 0.88 -17.47
N ALA A 342 0.46 0.05 -18.32
CA ALA A 342 1.05 -1.19 -18.79
C ALA A 342 0.74 -1.47 -20.25
N GLY A 343 1.76 -1.86 -21.01
CA GLY A 343 1.63 -2.53 -22.29
C GLY A 343 1.73 -4.05 -22.09
N GLN A 344 0.82 -4.81 -22.66
CA GLN A 344 0.73 -6.25 -22.49
C GLN A 344 0.68 -6.95 -23.85
N ILE A 345 1.40 -8.07 -23.96
CA ILE A 345 1.39 -8.96 -25.13
C ILE A 345 1.12 -10.38 -24.61
N THR A 346 0.08 -11.01 -25.13
CA THR A 346 -0.27 -12.39 -24.77
C THR A 346 -0.41 -13.22 -26.03
N VAL A 347 0.24 -14.37 -26.07
CA VAL A 347 0.07 -15.40 -27.10
C VAL A 347 -0.50 -16.64 -26.43
N GLU A 348 -1.65 -17.06 -26.88
CA GLU A 348 -2.31 -18.28 -26.44
C GLU A 348 -2.41 -19.25 -27.60
N ARG A 349 -2.01 -20.50 -27.40
CA ARG A 349 -2.18 -21.59 -28.36
C ARG A 349 -2.84 -22.78 -27.67
N LYS A 350 -3.92 -23.27 -28.29
CA LYS A 350 -4.62 -24.51 -27.90
C LYS A 350 -4.66 -25.44 -29.09
N ALA A 351 -3.75 -26.40 -29.11
CA ALA A 351 -3.74 -27.50 -30.07
C ALA A 351 -4.02 -28.80 -29.33
N ASN A 352 -4.38 -29.89 -30.05
CA ASN A 352 -4.83 -31.15 -29.45
C ASN A 352 -3.89 -31.67 -28.34
N ASP A 353 -2.57 -31.66 -28.60
CA ASP A 353 -1.58 -32.23 -27.70
C ASP A 353 -0.79 -31.16 -26.95
N PHE A 354 -0.94 -29.87 -27.29
CA PHE A 354 -0.11 -28.79 -26.76
C PHE A 354 -0.90 -27.52 -26.50
N THR A 355 -0.94 -27.13 -25.24
CA THR A 355 -1.48 -25.83 -24.79
C THR A 355 -0.32 -24.99 -24.30
N PHE A 356 -0.26 -23.75 -24.76
CA PHE A 356 0.79 -22.80 -24.41
C PHE A 356 0.20 -21.41 -24.23
N LEU A 357 0.67 -20.71 -23.20
CA LEU A 357 0.36 -19.30 -22.95
C LEU A 357 1.68 -18.60 -22.61
N ALA A 358 1.99 -17.54 -23.34
CA ALA A 358 3.05 -16.61 -22.99
C ALA A 358 2.47 -15.20 -22.85
N ALA A 359 2.74 -14.57 -21.73
CA ALA A 359 2.32 -13.22 -21.43
C ALA A 359 3.52 -12.37 -21.02
N TYR A 360 3.63 -11.20 -21.61
CA TYR A 360 4.64 -10.21 -21.26
C TYR A 360 3.94 -8.89 -20.92
N THR A 361 4.33 -8.32 -19.80
CA THR A 361 3.86 -7.01 -19.35
C THR A 361 5.05 -6.08 -19.16
N PHE A 362 4.98 -4.92 -19.76
CA PHE A 362 5.85 -3.78 -19.48
C PHE A 362 5.03 -2.70 -18.79
N ALA A 363 5.36 -2.39 -17.54
CA ALA A 363 4.54 -1.53 -16.70
C ALA A 363 5.35 -0.49 -15.95
N LYS A 364 4.64 0.54 -15.46
CA LYS A 364 5.15 1.51 -14.50
C LYS A 364 4.02 1.98 -13.59
N GLY A 365 4.20 1.77 -12.30
CA GLY A 365 3.35 2.31 -11.25
C GLY A 365 4.06 3.41 -10.47
N LEU A 366 3.38 4.55 -10.29
CA LEU A 366 3.85 5.67 -9.50
C LEU A 366 2.76 6.08 -8.53
N ASP A 367 3.14 6.36 -7.30
CA ASP A 367 2.24 6.92 -6.29
C ASP A 367 2.99 7.88 -5.36
N ASN A 368 2.27 8.56 -4.50
CA ASN A 368 2.84 9.33 -3.39
C ASN A 368 2.57 8.67 -2.02
N SER A 369 1.77 7.59 -1.98
CA SER A 369 1.59 6.68 -0.85
C SER A 369 1.12 5.33 -1.41
N SER A 370 1.80 4.25 -1.05
CA SER A 370 1.46 2.89 -1.53
C SER A 370 0.62 2.10 -0.54
N ALA A 371 0.54 2.58 0.71
CA ALA A 371 -0.25 1.98 1.78
C ALA A 371 -0.82 3.09 2.67
N PHE A 372 -1.82 2.75 3.45
CA PHE A 372 -2.46 3.65 4.40
C PHE A 372 -1.46 4.37 5.32
N ASN A 373 -0.47 3.66 5.82
CA ASN A 373 0.59 4.16 6.71
C ASN A 373 1.93 4.43 6.00
N ASP A 374 1.95 4.48 4.68
CA ASP A 374 3.15 4.84 3.92
C ASP A 374 3.25 6.37 3.88
N LEU A 375 3.90 6.90 4.89
CA LEU A 375 3.89 8.32 5.18
C LEU A 375 4.58 9.14 4.11
N VAL A 376 4.03 10.29 3.95
CA VAL A 376 4.46 11.27 2.96
C VAL A 376 5.12 12.45 3.64
N ASN A 377 5.96 13.14 2.90
CA ASN A 377 6.47 14.42 3.32
C ASN A 377 5.29 15.37 3.61
N PHE A 378 5.07 15.68 4.87
CA PHE A 378 3.94 16.50 5.31
C PHE A 378 4.12 17.99 4.93
N LEU A 379 5.37 18.45 4.74
CA LEU A 379 5.65 19.80 4.25
C LEU A 379 5.35 19.93 2.75
N ASN A 380 5.63 18.90 1.97
CA ASN A 380 5.36 18.88 0.55
C ASN A 380 5.04 17.45 0.05
N PRO A 381 3.78 17.04 0.05
CA PRO A 381 3.37 15.69 -0.36
C PRO A 381 3.80 15.28 -1.79
N LYS A 382 4.10 16.27 -2.66
CA LYS A 382 4.58 16.00 -4.02
C LYS A 382 5.98 15.37 -4.04
N LEU A 383 6.81 15.64 -3.03
CA LEU A 383 8.15 15.05 -2.90
C LEU A 383 8.08 13.55 -2.55
N SER A 384 6.95 13.08 -2.08
CA SER A 384 6.74 11.65 -1.79
C SER A 384 6.49 10.81 -3.04
N ARG A 385 6.36 11.43 -4.24
CA ARG A 385 6.08 10.69 -5.46
C ARG A 385 7.25 9.81 -5.87
N GLY A 386 7.03 8.51 -5.92
CA GLY A 386 8.01 7.49 -6.26
C GLY A 386 7.38 6.31 -6.98
N LEU A 387 8.18 5.25 -7.21
CA LEU A 387 7.64 3.98 -7.68
C LEU A 387 6.69 3.42 -6.62
N SER A 388 5.56 2.88 -7.06
CA SER A 388 4.66 2.12 -6.18
C SER A 388 5.38 0.92 -5.59
N SER A 389 5.09 0.56 -4.34
CA SER A 389 5.72 -0.59 -3.68
C SER A 389 5.52 -1.91 -4.45
N SER A 390 4.47 -2.00 -5.25
CA SER A 390 4.11 -3.15 -6.09
C SER A 390 4.58 -3.04 -7.54
N ASP A 391 5.35 -1.99 -7.92
CA ASP A 391 5.80 -1.80 -9.29
C ASP A 391 6.70 -2.95 -9.76
N ILE A 392 6.35 -3.54 -10.90
CA ILE A 392 7.16 -4.55 -11.61
C ILE A 392 7.27 -4.09 -13.05
N ARG A 393 8.44 -3.58 -13.44
CA ARG A 393 8.64 -3.00 -14.76
C ARG A 393 8.50 -4.00 -15.90
N HIS A 394 9.08 -5.17 -15.75
CA HIS A 394 9.02 -6.26 -16.72
C HIS A 394 8.51 -7.51 -16.02
N ASN A 395 7.50 -8.15 -16.60
CA ASN A 395 6.98 -9.42 -16.10
C ASN A 395 6.65 -10.32 -17.31
N PHE A 396 7.42 -11.37 -17.47
CA PHE A 396 7.17 -12.40 -18.47
C PHE A 396 6.77 -13.69 -17.78
N VAL A 397 5.67 -14.29 -18.24
CA VAL A 397 5.20 -15.58 -17.75
C VAL A 397 4.90 -16.46 -18.97
N ALA A 398 5.44 -17.66 -18.96
CA ALA A 398 5.09 -18.69 -19.93
C ALA A 398 4.61 -19.95 -19.20
N SER A 399 3.47 -20.48 -19.60
CA SER A 399 2.96 -21.75 -19.09
C SER A 399 2.65 -22.68 -20.25
N TYR A 400 2.90 -23.95 -20.05
CA TYR A 400 2.64 -24.97 -21.07
C TYR A 400 2.17 -26.28 -20.46
N ILE A 401 1.36 -26.98 -21.25
CA ILE A 401 0.94 -28.36 -21.00
C ILE A 401 1.12 -29.11 -22.33
N TRP A 402 1.90 -30.15 -22.31
CA TRP A 402 2.15 -30.97 -23.48
C TRP A 402 1.86 -32.44 -23.19
N ALA A 403 0.82 -32.96 -23.83
CA ALA A 403 0.56 -34.39 -23.87
C ALA A 403 1.52 -35.03 -24.87
N ILE A 404 2.53 -35.75 -24.38
CA ILE A 404 3.59 -36.30 -25.21
C ILE A 404 3.04 -37.51 -25.96
N PRO A 405 3.05 -37.54 -27.30
CA PRO A 405 2.48 -38.61 -28.08
C PRO A 405 3.47 -39.76 -28.27
N PHE A 406 3.96 -40.36 -27.18
CA PHE A 406 4.90 -41.50 -27.27
C PHE A 406 4.30 -42.73 -27.97
N ASP A 407 2.97 -42.88 -27.97
CA ASP A 407 2.28 -43.93 -28.68
C ASP A 407 2.41 -43.79 -30.21
N ARG A 408 2.58 -42.58 -30.72
CA ARG A 408 2.84 -42.34 -32.16
C ARG A 408 4.30 -42.61 -32.52
N ALA A 409 5.23 -42.34 -31.59
CA ALA A 409 6.67 -42.56 -31.77
C ALA A 409 7.03 -44.03 -31.61
N PHE A 410 6.40 -44.75 -30.67
CA PHE A 410 6.72 -46.15 -30.34
C PHE A 410 5.52 -47.06 -30.62
N LYS A 411 5.17 -47.21 -31.92
CA LYS A 411 3.96 -47.95 -32.39
C LYS A 411 3.88 -49.41 -31.93
N GLY A 412 5.01 -50.07 -31.64
CA GLY A 412 5.05 -51.47 -31.20
C GLY A 412 5.00 -51.66 -29.67
N ALA A 413 5.09 -50.61 -28.91
CA ALA A 413 5.12 -50.70 -27.46
C ALA A 413 3.73 -50.75 -26.84
N PRO A 414 3.54 -51.39 -25.66
CA PRO A 414 2.28 -51.44 -24.97
C PRO A 414 1.69 -50.05 -24.71
N LYS A 415 0.45 -49.80 -25.08
CA LYS A 415 -0.22 -48.51 -24.90
C LYS A 415 -0.23 -48.02 -23.46
N ARG A 416 -0.31 -48.91 -22.47
CA ARG A 416 -0.21 -48.56 -21.04
C ARG A 416 1.10 -47.91 -20.67
N LEU A 417 2.20 -48.14 -21.40
CA LEU A 417 3.51 -47.53 -21.18
C LEU A 417 3.68 -46.22 -21.97
N THR A 418 3.11 -46.14 -23.17
CA THR A 418 3.34 -45.03 -24.11
C THR A 418 2.30 -43.92 -24.05
N GLN A 419 1.07 -44.21 -23.65
CA GLN A 419 -0.01 -43.22 -23.55
C GLN A 419 -0.05 -42.55 -22.16
N GLY A 420 -0.64 -41.37 -22.07
CA GLY A 420 -0.92 -40.65 -20.81
C GLY A 420 0.30 -39.95 -20.21
N TRP A 421 1.34 -39.72 -20.97
CA TRP A 421 2.46 -38.86 -20.56
C TRP A 421 2.13 -37.39 -20.82
N GLN A 422 2.35 -36.56 -19.81
CA GLN A 422 2.15 -35.13 -19.90
C GLN A 422 3.30 -34.41 -19.19
N VAL A 423 3.79 -33.37 -19.83
CA VAL A 423 4.73 -32.42 -19.24
C VAL A 423 4.04 -31.08 -19.09
N GLN A 424 4.23 -30.43 -17.98
CA GLN A 424 3.70 -29.09 -17.71
C GLN A 424 4.76 -28.23 -17.03
N GLY A 425 4.65 -26.93 -17.20
CA GLY A 425 5.54 -26.02 -16.52
C GLY A 425 5.07 -24.58 -16.56
N ILE A 426 5.63 -23.81 -15.64
CA ILE A 426 5.47 -22.36 -15.57
C ILE A 426 6.85 -21.75 -15.39
N THR A 427 7.18 -20.82 -16.27
CA THR A 427 8.42 -20.02 -16.18
C THR A 427 8.04 -18.56 -15.99
N ARG A 428 8.66 -17.90 -15.03
CA ARG A 428 8.47 -16.48 -14.78
C ARG A 428 9.80 -15.76 -14.70
N PHE A 429 9.91 -14.66 -15.45
CA PHE A 429 10.99 -13.67 -15.33
C PHE A 429 10.36 -12.33 -15.01
N ALA A 430 10.81 -11.67 -13.94
CA ALA A 430 10.30 -10.37 -13.57
C ALA A 430 11.41 -9.48 -12.99
N THR A 431 11.27 -8.17 -13.12
CA THR A 431 12.06 -7.23 -12.31
C THR A 431 11.67 -7.39 -10.84
N GLY A 432 12.59 -7.07 -9.94
CA GLY A 432 12.30 -7.02 -8.51
C GLY A 432 11.32 -5.91 -8.16
N PHE A 433 10.86 -5.92 -6.91
CA PHE A 433 10.10 -4.81 -6.35
C PHE A 433 11.01 -3.61 -6.07
N PRO A 434 10.50 -2.38 -6.09
CA PRO A 434 11.27 -1.22 -5.67
C PRO A 434 11.80 -1.34 -4.25
N ILE A 435 12.99 -0.80 -4.02
CA ILE A 435 13.59 -0.73 -2.70
C ILE A 435 13.09 0.54 -2.02
N GLN A 436 12.57 0.41 -0.81
CA GLN A 436 12.23 1.54 0.05
C GLN A 436 13.52 2.11 0.64
N MET A 437 13.76 3.39 0.40
CA MET A 437 14.84 4.13 1.05
C MET A 437 14.28 4.79 2.30
N ASN A 438 15.01 4.74 3.39
CA ASN A 438 14.69 5.44 4.63
C ASN A 438 15.92 5.61 5.53
N GLN A 439 15.76 6.50 6.50
CA GLN A 439 16.68 6.78 7.59
C GLN A 439 15.83 6.72 8.87
N SER A 440 16.16 5.89 9.85
CA SER A 440 15.25 5.56 10.94
C SER A 440 15.79 5.78 12.35
N ASP A 441 17.10 5.99 12.51
CA ASP A 441 17.71 6.09 13.84
C ASP A 441 17.58 7.49 14.43
N ASP A 442 17.26 8.47 13.60
CA ASP A 442 16.99 9.84 13.99
C ASP A 442 15.71 10.38 13.33
N ASP A 443 15.19 11.48 13.85
CA ASP A 443 14.01 12.16 13.32
C ASP A 443 14.39 13.56 12.84
N ILE A 444 15.30 13.59 11.86
CA ILE A 444 15.82 14.85 11.28
C ILE A 444 14.70 15.72 10.73
N SER A 445 13.68 15.12 10.13
CA SER A 445 12.52 15.85 9.60
C SER A 445 11.61 16.39 10.69
N LEU A 446 11.77 15.93 11.92
CA LEU A 446 10.90 16.23 13.06
C LEU A 446 9.44 15.80 12.82
N ALA A 447 9.25 14.78 12.01
CA ALA A 447 7.94 14.23 11.69
C ALA A 447 7.37 13.37 12.83
N GLY A 448 8.21 12.91 13.74
CA GLY A 448 7.82 12.03 14.85
C GLY A 448 7.66 10.58 14.43
N SER A 449 7.06 9.78 15.32
CA SER A 449 6.91 8.33 15.14
C SER A 449 6.15 7.93 13.89
N GLY A 450 5.48 8.86 13.24
CA GLY A 450 4.78 8.66 12.00
C GLY A 450 5.57 9.07 10.74
N GLY A 451 6.72 9.73 10.88
CA GLY A 451 7.57 10.15 9.77
C GLY A 451 8.60 9.09 9.39
N THR A 452 8.90 9.00 8.11
CA THR A 452 10.03 8.23 7.61
C THR A 452 10.99 9.19 6.95
N ASP A 453 12.14 9.43 7.57
CA ASP A 453 13.19 10.24 6.99
C ASP A 453 13.84 9.55 5.80
N MET A 454 14.39 10.33 4.91
CA MET A 454 15.09 9.86 3.72
C MET A 454 16.56 10.24 3.81
N PRO A 455 17.47 9.37 3.39
CA PRO A 455 18.88 9.75 3.26
C PRO A 455 19.07 10.74 2.11
N ASP A 456 20.20 11.41 2.08
CA ASP A 456 20.63 12.19 0.94
C ASP A 456 21.19 11.29 -0.17
N ARG A 457 20.80 11.57 -1.41
CA ARG A 457 21.40 10.95 -2.57
C ARG A 457 22.58 11.77 -3.06
N VAL A 458 23.79 11.26 -2.83
CA VAL A 458 25.05 11.93 -3.19
C VAL A 458 25.68 11.45 -4.49
N GLY A 459 25.12 10.40 -5.10
CA GLY A 459 25.66 9.86 -6.34
C GLY A 459 24.67 8.96 -7.13
N PRO A 460 25.10 8.43 -8.29
CA PRO A 460 24.33 7.49 -9.05
C PRO A 460 24.30 6.12 -8.36
N VAL A 461 23.11 5.55 -8.21
CA VAL A 461 22.98 4.19 -7.66
C VAL A 461 23.49 3.17 -8.67
N LYS A 462 24.47 2.37 -8.25
CA LYS A 462 25.00 1.23 -9.03
C LYS A 462 24.57 -0.07 -8.38
N THR A 463 23.87 -0.91 -9.13
CA THR A 463 23.53 -2.28 -8.71
C THR A 463 24.66 -3.21 -9.08
N VAL A 464 24.98 -4.16 -8.20
CA VAL A 464 26.05 -5.14 -8.36
C VAL A 464 25.54 -6.55 -8.06
N ASP A 465 26.35 -7.57 -8.36
CA ASP A 465 25.97 -8.96 -8.07
C ASP A 465 26.16 -9.26 -6.57
N PRO A 466 25.10 -9.52 -5.80
CA PRO A 466 25.20 -9.71 -4.36
C PRO A 466 25.90 -11.03 -3.96
N ARG A 467 26.22 -11.89 -4.93
CA ARG A 467 26.98 -13.14 -4.70
C ARG A 467 28.49 -12.92 -4.73
N LYS A 468 28.92 -11.72 -5.08
CA LYS A 468 30.34 -11.38 -5.22
C LYS A 468 30.72 -10.32 -4.19
N SER A 469 31.91 -10.46 -3.62
CA SER A 469 32.50 -9.38 -2.84
C SER A 469 32.78 -8.17 -3.73
N ASN A 470 32.45 -6.99 -3.23
CA ASN A 470 32.67 -5.73 -3.93
C ASN A 470 33.31 -4.72 -2.98
N PRO A 471 34.38 -4.03 -3.39
CA PRO A 471 35.10 -3.09 -2.53
C PRO A 471 34.29 -1.92 -1.99
N GLY A 472 33.14 -1.64 -2.58
CA GLY A 472 32.22 -0.61 -2.11
C GLY A 472 31.10 -1.12 -1.19
N CYS A 473 31.12 -2.40 -0.81
CA CYS A 473 30.10 -3.04 0.03
C CYS A 473 30.63 -3.32 1.45
N PHE A 474 31.31 -2.36 2.04
CA PHE A 474 31.87 -2.54 3.37
C PHE A 474 30.78 -2.82 4.42
N ASN A 475 30.95 -3.90 5.16
CA ASN A 475 30.12 -4.23 6.32
C ASN A 475 30.89 -3.92 7.60
N PRO A 476 30.44 -2.94 8.39
CA PRO A 476 31.11 -2.55 9.63
C PRO A 476 31.14 -3.67 10.68
N ASN A 477 30.19 -4.62 10.64
CA ASN A 477 30.11 -5.70 11.63
C ASN A 477 31.11 -6.82 11.37
N THR A 478 31.48 -7.06 10.09
CA THR A 478 32.44 -8.12 9.73
C THR A 478 33.83 -7.60 9.41
N GLY A 479 34.00 -6.29 9.27
CA GLY A 479 35.28 -5.66 8.94
C GLY A 479 35.78 -5.94 7.53
N GLY A 480 34.93 -6.47 6.63
CA GLY A 480 35.32 -6.85 5.29
C GLY A 480 34.32 -6.44 4.20
N ASP A 481 34.78 -6.47 2.96
CA ASP A 481 33.92 -6.29 1.80
C ASP A 481 32.97 -7.49 1.66
N THR A 482 31.67 -7.22 1.69
CA THR A 482 30.62 -8.23 1.54
C THR A 482 29.92 -8.10 0.19
N GLY A 483 29.08 -9.07 -0.14
CA GLY A 483 28.18 -8.95 -1.27
C GLY A 483 27.03 -8.00 -0.96
N CYS A 484 26.91 -6.91 -1.71
CA CYS A 484 25.73 -6.05 -1.67
C CYS A 484 25.00 -6.05 -3.01
N TYR A 485 23.76 -5.61 -3.05
CA TYR A 485 23.00 -5.44 -4.28
C TYR A 485 23.20 -4.07 -4.92
N PHE A 486 23.34 -3.03 -4.09
CA PHE A 486 23.72 -1.70 -4.56
C PHE A 486 24.82 -1.12 -3.67
N LEU A 487 25.62 -0.22 -4.24
CA LEU A 487 26.74 0.38 -3.51
C LEU A 487 26.23 1.45 -2.53
N PRO A 488 26.47 1.29 -1.22
CA PRO A 488 26.03 2.24 -0.18
C PRO A 488 26.53 3.67 -0.39
N GLY A 489 27.73 3.86 -0.92
CA GLY A 489 28.33 5.19 -1.13
C GLY A 489 27.60 6.12 -2.11
N ALA A 490 26.47 5.68 -2.67
CA ALA A 490 25.55 6.57 -3.41
C ALA A 490 24.68 7.41 -2.49
N PHE A 491 24.67 7.13 -1.20
CA PHE A 491 23.83 7.75 -0.18
C PHE A 491 24.66 8.27 1.01
N ALA A 492 24.15 9.28 1.66
CA ALA A 492 24.66 9.80 2.93
C ALA A 492 23.47 10.05 3.87
N PRO A 493 23.66 9.97 5.19
CA PRO A 493 22.63 10.42 6.12
C PRO A 493 22.25 11.89 5.89
N ASN A 494 20.97 12.21 5.92
CA ASN A 494 20.51 13.59 5.98
C ASN A 494 20.83 14.13 7.38
N THR A 495 21.45 15.30 7.46
CA THR A 495 21.85 15.94 8.72
C THR A 495 21.26 17.34 8.89
N VAL A 496 20.39 17.76 7.97
CA VAL A 496 19.80 19.11 8.01
C VAL A 496 18.45 19.06 8.71
N LEU A 497 18.44 19.48 9.96
CA LEU A 497 17.27 19.47 10.83
C LEU A 497 16.05 20.15 10.18
N GLY A 498 14.89 19.52 10.31
CA GLY A 498 13.62 20.01 9.74
C GLY A 498 13.49 19.81 8.24
N THR A 499 14.37 19.00 7.62
CA THR A 499 14.30 18.67 6.19
C THR A 499 14.21 17.17 5.96
N PHE A 500 13.62 16.80 4.84
CA PHE A 500 13.73 15.44 4.31
C PHE A 500 14.95 15.35 3.41
N GLY A 501 15.63 14.20 3.43
CA GLY A 501 16.74 13.95 2.52
C GLY A 501 16.32 13.95 1.04
N THR A 502 17.30 14.02 0.18
CA THR A 502 17.11 14.19 -1.28
C THR A 502 16.86 12.88 -2.03
N ALA A 503 17.02 11.71 -1.40
CA ALA A 503 16.64 10.44 -1.99
C ALA A 503 15.11 10.33 -2.08
N ASN A 504 14.60 9.92 -3.26
CA ASN A 504 13.20 9.57 -3.37
C ASN A 504 12.96 8.25 -2.62
N ARG A 505 11.80 8.09 -2.01
CA ARG A 505 11.46 6.89 -1.21
C ARG A 505 11.60 5.58 -1.99
N ARG A 506 11.28 5.56 -3.28
CA ARG A 506 11.43 4.40 -4.19
C ARG A 506 11.70 4.90 -5.60
N PHE A 507 12.84 4.57 -6.17
CA PHE A 507 13.20 5.02 -7.52
C PHE A 507 14.01 3.99 -8.33
N PHE A 508 14.38 2.86 -7.73
CA PHE A 508 15.02 1.74 -8.39
C PHE A 508 14.53 0.40 -7.83
N HIS A 509 14.74 -0.67 -8.61
CA HIS A 509 14.22 -1.99 -8.28
C HIS A 509 15.29 -2.84 -7.63
N GLY A 510 14.86 -3.73 -6.74
CA GLY A 510 15.67 -4.78 -6.16
C GLY A 510 15.93 -5.96 -7.11
N PRO A 511 16.51 -7.05 -6.58
CA PRO A 511 16.83 -8.25 -7.35
C PRO A 511 15.62 -8.80 -8.10
N GLY A 512 15.84 -9.16 -9.37
CA GLY A 512 14.82 -9.75 -10.22
C GLY A 512 14.43 -11.17 -9.80
N PHE A 513 13.32 -11.62 -10.35
CA PHE A 513 12.77 -12.95 -10.12
C PHE A 513 12.93 -13.81 -11.38
N ASN A 514 13.51 -15.00 -11.23
CA ASN A 514 13.71 -15.97 -12.31
C ASN A 514 13.38 -17.36 -11.77
N ASN A 515 12.19 -17.86 -12.05
CA ASN A 515 11.73 -19.14 -11.55
C ASN A 515 11.11 -19.99 -12.66
N THR A 516 11.38 -21.29 -12.61
CA THR A 516 10.74 -22.29 -13.46
C THR A 516 10.30 -23.47 -12.61
N ASP A 517 8.99 -23.71 -12.64
CA ASP A 517 8.39 -24.90 -12.06
C ASP A 517 8.08 -25.89 -13.17
N PHE A 518 8.33 -27.15 -12.92
CA PHE A 518 8.20 -28.21 -13.91
C PHE A 518 7.49 -29.40 -13.30
N GLY A 519 6.57 -30.01 -14.05
CA GLY A 519 5.87 -31.21 -13.65
C GLY A 519 5.77 -32.22 -14.78
N MET A 520 5.88 -33.48 -14.43
CA MET A 520 5.62 -34.61 -15.31
C MET A 520 4.54 -35.49 -14.69
N LEU A 521 3.53 -35.80 -15.48
CA LEU A 521 2.42 -36.67 -15.14
C LEU A 521 2.44 -37.90 -16.03
N LYS A 522 2.26 -39.07 -15.43
CA LYS A 522 1.96 -40.31 -16.15
C LYS A 522 0.62 -40.83 -15.66
N ARG A 523 -0.39 -40.77 -16.52
CA ARG A 523 -1.70 -41.40 -16.29
C ARG A 523 -1.73 -42.75 -16.95
N THR A 524 -2.02 -43.79 -16.17
CA THR A 524 -2.20 -45.17 -16.66
C THR A 524 -3.62 -45.61 -16.43
N VAL A 525 -4.39 -45.79 -17.48
CA VAL A 525 -5.73 -46.39 -17.41
C VAL A 525 -5.57 -47.91 -17.30
N ILE A 526 -6.05 -48.47 -16.21
CA ILE A 526 -5.99 -49.93 -15.92
C ILE A 526 -7.21 -50.62 -16.47
N HIS A 527 -8.38 -50.04 -16.22
CA HIS A 527 -9.70 -50.49 -16.71
C HIS A 527 -10.61 -49.27 -16.83
N GLU A 528 -11.78 -49.39 -17.39
CA GLU A 528 -12.70 -48.26 -17.72
C GLU A 528 -12.81 -47.21 -16.58
N ASN A 529 -12.98 -47.66 -15.36
CA ASN A 529 -13.12 -46.78 -14.16
C ASN A 529 -11.89 -46.73 -13.29
N TYR A 530 -10.82 -47.47 -13.59
CA TYR A 530 -9.61 -47.55 -12.75
C TYR A 530 -8.44 -46.87 -13.47
N ALA A 531 -7.86 -45.88 -12.84
CA ALA A 531 -6.71 -45.20 -13.38
C ALA A 531 -5.68 -44.88 -12.25
N PHE A 532 -4.43 -44.89 -12.61
CA PHE A 532 -3.33 -44.53 -11.73
C PHE A 532 -2.56 -43.36 -12.32
N ASP A 533 -2.45 -42.28 -11.55
CA ASP A 533 -1.67 -41.09 -11.87
C ASP A 533 -0.40 -41.07 -11.01
N LEU A 534 0.76 -41.04 -11.65
CA LEU A 534 2.04 -40.76 -11.01
C LEU A 534 2.49 -39.36 -11.45
N ARG A 535 2.78 -38.47 -10.50
CA ARG A 535 3.20 -37.12 -10.77
C ARG A 535 4.52 -36.83 -10.05
N ILE A 536 5.44 -36.22 -10.78
CA ILE A 536 6.72 -35.72 -10.30
C ILE A 536 6.74 -34.22 -10.57
N GLU A 537 6.99 -33.42 -9.55
CA GLU A 537 6.99 -31.96 -9.66
C GLU A 537 8.23 -31.37 -9.00
N PHE A 538 8.78 -30.37 -9.63
CA PHE A 538 9.89 -29.57 -9.12
C PHE A 538 9.51 -28.10 -9.15
N PHE A 539 9.54 -27.46 -8.00
CA PHE A 539 9.49 -26.01 -7.87
C PHE A 539 10.92 -25.48 -7.91
N ASN A 540 11.13 -24.39 -8.66
CA ASN A 540 12.46 -23.84 -8.90
C ASN A 540 13.43 -24.91 -9.40
N ILE A 541 13.10 -25.59 -10.51
CA ILE A 541 13.85 -26.76 -11.02
C ILE A 541 15.34 -26.47 -11.24
N PHE A 542 15.67 -25.22 -11.65
CA PHE A 542 17.07 -24.80 -11.87
C PHE A 542 17.79 -24.42 -10.59
N ASN A 543 17.14 -24.48 -9.43
CA ASN A 543 17.69 -24.08 -8.13
C ASN A 543 18.32 -22.68 -8.17
N HIS A 544 17.65 -21.75 -8.87
CA HIS A 544 18.13 -20.37 -8.97
C HIS A 544 17.80 -19.61 -7.70
N ALA A 545 18.78 -18.94 -7.10
CA ALA A 545 18.58 -18.13 -5.92
C ALA A 545 17.68 -16.93 -6.23
N GLN A 546 16.51 -16.89 -5.58
CA GLN A 546 15.52 -15.81 -5.70
C GLN A 546 15.69 -14.84 -4.52
N PHE A 547 16.57 -13.87 -4.67
CA PHE A 547 16.88 -12.90 -3.61
C PHE A 547 15.68 -12.03 -3.26
N LYS A 548 15.54 -11.74 -1.96
CA LYS A 548 14.63 -10.69 -1.49
C LYS A 548 15.31 -9.33 -1.60
N ASN A 549 14.54 -8.25 -1.46
CA ASN A 549 15.11 -6.92 -1.45
C ASN A 549 16.12 -6.78 -0.30
N PRO A 550 17.24 -6.09 -0.54
CA PRO A 550 18.11 -5.62 0.54
C PRO A 550 17.38 -4.55 1.37
N THR A 551 17.86 -4.30 2.59
CA THR A 551 17.39 -3.16 3.35
C THR A 551 17.82 -1.85 2.67
N GLY A 552 16.91 -0.89 2.63
CA GLY A 552 17.17 0.48 2.17
C GLY A 552 17.25 1.48 3.33
N ASN A 553 17.28 1.02 4.58
CA ASN A 553 17.52 1.85 5.74
C ASN A 553 19.03 2.11 5.86
N ILE A 554 19.43 3.39 5.76
CA ILE A 554 20.85 3.76 5.79
C ILE A 554 21.49 3.48 7.13
N ASP A 555 20.72 3.48 8.21
CA ASP A 555 21.19 3.25 9.58
C ASP A 555 21.36 1.75 9.89
N ASP A 556 20.81 0.86 9.04
CA ASP A 556 20.97 -0.58 9.20
C ASP A 556 22.38 -1.01 8.77
N SER A 557 23.06 -1.77 9.61
CA SER A 557 24.37 -2.36 9.31
C SER A 557 24.40 -3.22 8.05
N ASN A 558 23.24 -3.69 7.60
CA ASN A 558 23.06 -4.44 6.35
C ASN A 558 22.59 -3.56 5.18
N PHE A 559 22.72 -2.25 5.24
CA PHE A 559 22.32 -1.35 4.19
C PHE A 559 22.85 -1.78 2.81
N GLY A 560 21.95 -2.02 1.87
CA GLY A 560 22.28 -2.51 0.53
C GLY A 560 22.60 -4.01 0.42
N ILE A 561 22.64 -4.74 1.53
CA ILE A 561 23.00 -6.16 1.58
C ILE A 561 21.76 -7.04 1.48
N VAL A 562 21.84 -8.08 0.68
CA VAL A 562 20.80 -9.12 0.59
C VAL A 562 21.03 -10.16 1.68
N THR A 563 20.16 -10.21 2.67
CA THR A 563 20.26 -11.13 3.81
C THR A 563 19.41 -12.39 3.66
N SER A 564 18.52 -12.46 2.67
CA SER A 564 17.61 -13.59 2.51
C SER A 564 17.22 -13.85 1.06
N ALA A 565 16.83 -15.10 0.79
CA ALA A 565 16.28 -15.55 -0.48
C ALA A 565 14.95 -16.27 -0.24
N ARG A 566 14.22 -16.54 -1.32
CA ARG A 566 13.06 -17.42 -1.33
C ARG A 566 13.50 -18.87 -1.29
N ASP A 567 12.54 -19.79 -1.21
CA ASP A 567 12.77 -21.22 -1.09
C ASP A 567 13.66 -21.76 -2.23
N PRO A 568 14.55 -22.70 -1.90
CA PRO A 568 15.36 -23.41 -2.90
C PRO A 568 14.48 -24.35 -3.73
N ARG A 569 15.11 -25.15 -4.58
CA ARG A 569 14.40 -26.19 -5.31
C ARG A 569 13.76 -27.20 -4.38
N ILE A 570 12.45 -27.39 -4.56
CA ILE A 570 11.67 -28.39 -3.84
C ILE A 570 11.15 -29.40 -4.87
N GLY A 571 11.33 -30.69 -4.60
CA GLY A 571 10.77 -31.77 -5.40
C GLY A 571 9.72 -32.54 -4.63
N GLN A 572 8.66 -32.95 -5.31
CA GLN A 572 7.63 -33.83 -4.75
C GLN A 572 7.22 -34.90 -5.75
N ILE A 573 6.84 -36.07 -5.20
CA ILE A 573 6.25 -37.18 -5.95
C ILE A 573 4.89 -37.47 -5.33
N SER A 574 3.88 -37.60 -6.18
CA SER A 574 2.54 -37.97 -5.74
C SER A 574 1.98 -39.09 -6.59
N ALA A 575 1.26 -39.99 -5.97
CA ALA A 575 0.54 -41.09 -6.62
C ALA A 575 -0.95 -41.01 -6.25
N LYS A 576 -1.83 -41.12 -7.25
CA LYS A 576 -3.27 -41.09 -7.05
C LYS A 576 -3.94 -42.23 -7.80
N PHE A 577 -4.73 -43.00 -7.11
CA PHE A 577 -5.55 -44.07 -7.67
C PHE A 577 -7.00 -43.61 -7.77
N TYR A 578 -7.61 -43.86 -8.91
CA TYR A 578 -9.02 -43.58 -9.19
C TYR A 578 -9.74 -44.91 -9.34
N TRP A 579 -10.92 -45.06 -8.72
CA TRP A 579 -11.76 -46.21 -8.76
C TRP A 579 -13.24 -45.85 -8.92
#